data_55fcf346e555730a50f06653adbb0b52
#
_entry.id   55fcf346e555730a50f06653adbb0b52
#
_cell.length_a   1.000
_cell.length_b   1.000
_cell.length_c   1.000
_cell.angle_alpha   90.00
_cell.angle_beta   90.00
_cell.angle_gamma   90.00
#
_symmetry.space_group_name_H-M   'P 1'
#
loop_
_entity.id
_entity.type
_entity.pdbx_description
1 polymer ?
#
loop_
_entity_poly.entity_id
_entity_poly.type
_entity_poly.pdbx_seq_one_letter_code
_entity_poly.pdbx_strand_id
1 'polypeptide(L)'
;MKTNIYLIALFGILLSGCGKKETSVNIEALPVEVAKPIVKNVTLTRDYPGYLTAETSVDIVGRVNGTLLSKLYPSGGRVKKGQTLFVVDPTLYQNAVKQAEAALKTAKANLDYARSNYERMKEAIKSDAVSRIQLVQAESNVQIYEAAVSNAEAEFKTARVNLNYCYIKSPIDGIADLAEYSDGAYISGEGNPVKMTTVYQDNKLYSYFDISDNQYLAFELLRASDTKIPEEEHSVTLRVGTDGSKTWQGKLNYLSPSFSLSTGTMRLRAELENPDGVLKPGLYVSVTLPYATAEKAVLVENVSIGTDQLGKFLYVVNDSNVVNTRHIEIGQLVDDGMRIVTSGLSPNERYVTKALMKVRQGMKIQPIQK
;
A
#
# COMPACT_ATOMS: atom_id res chain seq x y z
N MET A 1 69.37 -69.08 53.79
CA MET A 1 68.30 -68.28 54.42
C MET A 1 68.80 -66.89 54.83
N LYS A 2 69.51 -66.13 53.96
CA LYS A 2 69.94 -64.74 54.25
C LYS A 2 69.69 -63.73 53.04
N THR A 3 68.95 -64.14 51.99
CA THR A 3 68.81 -63.32 50.77
C THR A 3 67.44 -62.66 50.62
N ASN A 4 66.41 -63.00 51.42
CA ASN A 4 65.06 -62.52 51.30
C ASN A 4 64.72 -61.30 52.20
N ILE A 5 65.65 -60.86 53.08
CA ILE A 5 65.38 -59.74 53.99
C ILE A 5 65.70 -58.37 53.35
N TYR A 6 66.58 -58.33 52.39
CA TYR A 6 66.94 -57.07 51.68
C TYR A 6 65.94 -56.65 50.59
N LEU A 7 65.14 -57.60 50.08
CA LEU A 7 64.19 -57.27 49.06
C LEU A 7 62.88 -56.60 49.60
N ILE A 8 62.56 -56.84 50.90
CA ILE A 8 61.41 -56.27 51.56
C ILE A 8 61.67 -54.86 52.09
N ALA A 9 62.94 -54.53 52.40
CA ALA A 9 63.34 -53.19 52.84
C ALA A 9 63.45 -52.21 51.70
N LEU A 10 63.67 -52.63 50.45
CA LEU A 10 63.74 -51.76 49.26
C LEU A 10 62.38 -51.35 48.71
N PHE A 11 61.30 -52.12 49.02
CA PHE A 11 59.91 -51.88 48.53
C PHE A 11 59.14 -50.90 49.45
N GLY A 12 59.63 -50.64 50.68
CA GLY A 12 59.03 -49.75 51.71
C GLY A 12 59.36 -48.24 51.55
N ILE A 13 60.34 -47.85 50.69
CA ILE A 13 60.83 -46.47 50.56
C ILE A 13 60.18 -45.74 49.35
N LEU A 14 59.45 -46.45 48.44
CA LEU A 14 58.80 -45.84 47.26
C LEU A 14 57.37 -45.34 47.45
N LEU A 15 56.84 -45.36 48.68
CA LEU A 15 55.44 -44.99 48.97
C LEU A 15 55.27 -43.65 49.72
N SER A 16 56.30 -42.86 49.92
CA SER A 16 56.22 -41.59 50.66
C SER A 16 56.55 -40.36 49.79
N GLY A 17 55.86 -40.23 48.64
CA GLY A 17 56.14 -39.09 47.75
C GLY A 17 55.06 -38.70 46.80
N CYS A 18 53.81 -38.54 47.25
CA CYS A 18 52.79 -37.89 46.48
C CYS A 18 51.89 -37.04 47.38
N GLY A 19 52.47 -36.02 47.97
CA GLY A 19 51.75 -34.85 48.45
C GLY A 19 51.33 -34.04 47.21
N LYS A 20 50.16 -34.21 46.72
CA LYS A 20 49.55 -33.30 45.73
C LYS A 20 49.43 -31.93 46.39
N LYS A 21 50.38 -31.05 46.14
CA LYS A 21 50.14 -29.61 46.28
C LYS A 21 49.07 -29.25 45.32
N GLU A 22 47.86 -29.02 45.81
CA GLU A 22 46.85 -28.27 45.05
C GLU A 22 47.44 -26.88 44.84
N THR A 23 48.07 -26.70 43.69
CA THR A 23 48.35 -25.38 43.17
C THR A 23 46.96 -24.81 42.82
N SER A 24 46.43 -24.00 43.71
CA SER A 24 45.34 -23.10 43.37
C SER A 24 45.89 -22.20 42.26
N VAL A 25 45.62 -22.57 41.01
CA VAL A 25 45.80 -21.67 39.88
C VAL A 25 44.85 -20.52 40.18
N ASN A 26 45.41 -19.42 40.61
CA ASN A 26 44.68 -18.16 40.74
C ASN A 26 44.37 -17.73 39.31
N ILE A 27 43.27 -18.27 38.73
CA ILE A 27 42.76 -17.87 37.44
C ILE A 27 42.30 -16.44 37.63
N GLU A 28 43.13 -15.50 37.22
CA GLU A 28 42.80 -14.09 37.18
C GLU A 28 41.44 -13.98 36.46
N ALA A 29 40.42 -13.43 37.15
CA ALA A 29 39.05 -13.41 36.68
C ALA A 29 39.00 -12.63 35.36
N LEU A 30 38.58 -13.28 34.29
CA LEU A 30 38.53 -12.72 32.95
C LEU A 30 37.66 -11.44 32.93
N PRO A 31 38.19 -10.31 32.42
CA PRO A 31 37.39 -9.10 32.25
C PRO A 31 36.33 -9.33 31.16
N VAL A 32 35.06 -9.16 31.53
CA VAL A 32 33.91 -9.41 30.65
C VAL A 32 32.92 -8.26 30.74
N GLU A 33 32.51 -7.74 29.60
CA GLU A 33 31.47 -6.71 29.54
C GLU A 33 30.11 -7.27 29.98
N VAL A 34 29.47 -6.57 30.90
CA VAL A 34 28.14 -6.89 31.40
C VAL A 34 27.24 -5.66 31.34
N ALA A 35 25.92 -5.89 31.08
CA ALA A 35 24.91 -4.86 31.10
C ALA A 35 23.71 -5.29 31.91
N LYS A 36 22.85 -4.34 32.26
CA LYS A 36 21.48 -4.59 32.71
C LYS A 36 20.53 -4.52 31.53
N PRO A 37 19.46 -5.30 31.53
CA PRO A 37 18.40 -5.14 30.53
C PRO A 37 17.85 -3.72 30.53
N ILE A 38 17.48 -3.24 29.33
CA ILE A 38 16.76 -1.98 29.19
C ILE A 38 15.27 -2.27 29.30
N VAL A 39 14.57 -1.52 30.12
CA VAL A 39 13.11 -1.65 30.25
C VAL A 39 12.45 -0.41 29.65
N LYS A 40 11.73 -0.61 28.55
CA LYS A 40 10.97 0.46 27.89
C LYS A 40 9.70 -0.08 27.24
N ASN A 41 8.77 0.81 26.93
CA ASN A 41 7.63 0.44 26.09
C ASN A 41 8.09 0.30 24.65
N VAL A 42 7.63 -0.75 23.98
CA VAL A 42 8.00 -1.09 22.60
C VAL A 42 6.76 -1.34 21.77
N THR A 43 6.62 -0.63 20.67
CA THR A 43 5.58 -0.92 19.68
C THR A 43 5.98 -2.16 18.87
N LEU A 44 5.16 -3.17 18.93
CA LEU A 44 5.34 -4.39 18.15
C LEU A 44 4.81 -4.17 16.74
N THR A 45 5.64 -4.45 15.74
CA THR A 45 5.33 -4.23 14.33
C THR A 45 5.47 -5.52 13.54
N ARG A 46 4.80 -5.58 12.40
CA ARG A 46 4.96 -6.66 11.44
C ARG A 46 5.03 -6.12 10.03
N ASP A 47 5.91 -6.70 9.23
CA ASP A 47 6.09 -6.34 7.84
C ASP A 47 5.22 -7.20 6.93
N TYR A 48 4.58 -6.54 5.97
CA TYR A 48 3.75 -7.17 4.93
C TYR A 48 4.22 -6.72 3.56
N PRO A 49 4.32 -7.64 2.59
CA PRO A 49 4.52 -7.25 1.21
C PRO A 49 3.28 -6.54 0.68
N GLY A 50 3.48 -5.41 0.03
CA GLY A 50 2.42 -4.63 -0.58
C GLY A 50 2.84 -4.04 -1.92
N TYR A 51 1.92 -3.38 -2.59
CA TYR A 51 2.16 -2.66 -3.83
C TYR A 51 1.40 -1.33 -3.85
N LEU A 52 1.96 -0.37 -4.58
CA LEU A 52 1.37 0.96 -4.71
C LEU A 52 0.45 1.01 -5.92
N THR A 53 -0.67 1.71 -5.76
CA THR A 53 -1.56 2.10 -6.86
C THR A 53 -1.78 3.61 -6.83
N ALA A 54 -2.13 4.19 -7.97
CA ALA A 54 -2.61 5.55 -8.00
C ALA A 54 -3.94 5.68 -7.22
N GLU A 55 -4.21 6.84 -6.65
CA GLU A 55 -5.51 7.15 -6.04
C GLU A 55 -6.63 6.95 -7.07
N THR A 56 -6.43 7.45 -8.27
CA THR A 56 -7.32 7.26 -9.40
C THR A 56 -6.51 7.01 -10.66
N SER A 57 -6.92 6.02 -11.45
CA SER A 57 -6.43 5.80 -12.80
C SER A 57 -7.60 5.73 -13.77
N VAL A 58 -7.51 6.41 -14.90
CA VAL A 58 -8.56 6.45 -15.89
C VAL A 58 -8.01 6.13 -17.26
N ASP A 59 -8.57 5.10 -17.89
CA ASP A 59 -8.29 4.80 -19.29
C ASP A 59 -8.98 5.83 -20.18
N ILE A 60 -8.19 6.51 -20.96
CA ILE A 60 -8.65 7.47 -21.96
C ILE A 60 -8.98 6.72 -23.23
N VAL A 61 -10.22 6.83 -23.67
CA VAL A 61 -10.73 6.04 -24.80
C VAL A 61 -11.22 6.89 -25.95
N GLY A 62 -10.91 6.47 -27.17
CA GLY A 62 -11.52 6.96 -28.40
C GLY A 62 -12.91 6.34 -28.60
N ARG A 63 -13.91 7.17 -28.91
CA ARG A 63 -15.32 6.77 -29.07
C ARG A 63 -15.88 7.00 -30.46
N VAL A 64 -15.05 7.48 -31.39
CA VAL A 64 -15.42 7.80 -32.76
C VAL A 64 -14.45 7.13 -33.74
N ASN A 65 -14.88 6.97 -34.96
CA ASN A 65 -14.06 6.44 -36.04
C ASN A 65 -13.33 7.58 -36.75
N GLY A 66 -12.07 7.39 -37.10
CA GLY A 66 -11.33 8.38 -37.88
C GLY A 66 -9.82 8.28 -37.71
N THR A 67 -9.09 9.09 -38.46
CA THR A 67 -7.64 9.15 -38.40
C THR A 67 -7.23 10.01 -37.21
N LEU A 68 -6.29 9.54 -36.39
CA LEU A 68 -5.68 10.31 -35.33
C LEU A 68 -4.76 11.38 -35.96
N LEU A 69 -5.14 12.65 -35.85
CA LEU A 69 -4.36 13.76 -36.44
C LEU A 69 -3.17 14.12 -35.57
N SER A 70 -3.33 14.15 -34.26
CA SER A 70 -2.28 14.58 -33.36
C SER A 70 -2.48 14.11 -31.92
N LYS A 71 -1.33 13.85 -31.26
CA LYS A 71 -1.20 13.69 -29.81
C LYS A 71 -0.67 15.01 -29.23
N LEU A 72 -1.38 15.62 -28.27
CA LEU A 72 -1.13 16.96 -27.74
C LEU A 72 -0.51 16.96 -26.33
N TYR A 73 0.12 15.88 -25.93
CA TYR A 73 0.82 15.79 -24.64
C TYR A 73 2.14 15.03 -24.79
N PRO A 74 3.17 15.35 -23.99
CA PRO A 74 4.38 14.54 -23.92
C PRO A 74 4.13 13.26 -23.15
N SER A 75 4.59 12.11 -23.65
CA SER A 75 4.49 10.82 -22.96
C SER A 75 5.14 10.88 -21.59
N GLY A 76 4.46 10.41 -20.54
CA GLY A 76 4.89 10.56 -19.15
C GLY A 76 4.74 11.98 -18.59
N GLY A 77 4.14 12.90 -19.36
CA GLY A 77 3.95 14.28 -18.96
C GLY A 77 2.72 14.52 -18.11
N ARG A 78 2.74 15.62 -17.35
CA ARG A 78 1.60 16.07 -16.55
C ARG A 78 0.52 16.67 -17.44
N VAL A 79 -0.72 16.29 -17.19
CA VAL A 79 -1.92 16.76 -17.90
C VAL A 79 -2.95 17.27 -16.91
N LYS A 80 -3.79 18.22 -17.37
CA LYS A 80 -4.86 18.81 -16.56
C LYS A 80 -6.22 18.26 -16.97
N LYS A 81 -7.14 18.21 -16.04
CA LYS A 81 -8.54 17.93 -16.30
C LYS A 81 -9.09 18.86 -17.38
N GLY A 82 -9.74 18.29 -18.40
CA GLY A 82 -10.29 19.02 -19.55
C GLY A 82 -9.26 19.33 -20.64
N GLN A 83 -7.96 19.08 -20.43
CA GLN A 83 -6.93 19.22 -21.47
C GLN A 83 -7.18 18.21 -22.59
N THR A 84 -7.16 18.69 -23.84
CA THR A 84 -7.23 17.81 -25.02
C THR A 84 -5.94 17.04 -25.16
N LEU A 85 -6.02 15.71 -25.20
CA LEU A 85 -4.88 14.81 -25.32
C LEU A 85 -4.69 14.33 -26.75
N PHE A 86 -5.79 14.08 -27.46
CA PHE A 86 -5.77 13.57 -28.82
C PHE A 86 -6.82 14.28 -29.66
N VAL A 87 -6.56 14.39 -30.97
CA VAL A 87 -7.49 14.91 -31.95
C VAL A 87 -7.67 13.88 -33.06
N VAL A 88 -8.87 13.33 -33.17
CA VAL A 88 -9.29 12.51 -34.31
C VAL A 88 -9.87 13.45 -35.35
N ASP A 89 -9.71 13.15 -36.65
CA ASP A 89 -10.17 14.01 -37.75
C ASP A 89 -11.65 14.38 -37.57
N PRO A 90 -11.95 15.67 -37.32
CA PRO A 90 -13.31 16.12 -37.05
C PRO A 90 -14.13 16.43 -38.30
N THR A 91 -13.53 16.35 -39.49
CA THR A 91 -14.11 16.89 -40.74
C THR A 91 -15.48 16.33 -41.03
N LEU A 92 -15.67 15.00 -40.96
CA LEU A 92 -16.95 14.35 -41.20
C LEU A 92 -17.99 14.75 -40.14
N TYR A 93 -17.56 14.83 -38.88
CA TYR A 93 -18.42 15.19 -37.76
C TYR A 93 -18.83 16.66 -37.78
N GLN A 94 -17.93 17.57 -38.22
CA GLN A 94 -18.29 18.98 -38.47
C GLN A 94 -19.35 19.13 -39.56
N ASN A 95 -19.24 18.38 -40.64
CA ASN A 95 -20.26 18.36 -41.71
C ASN A 95 -21.58 17.82 -41.21
N ALA A 96 -21.59 16.74 -40.40
CA ALA A 96 -22.80 16.20 -39.79
C ALA A 96 -23.49 17.23 -38.88
N VAL A 97 -22.72 17.98 -38.08
CA VAL A 97 -23.26 19.07 -37.24
C VAL A 97 -23.93 20.14 -38.11
N LYS A 98 -23.27 20.61 -39.19
CA LYS A 98 -23.84 21.61 -40.09
C LYS A 98 -25.11 21.13 -40.74
N GLN A 99 -25.16 19.86 -41.17
CA GLN A 99 -26.34 19.25 -41.75
C GLN A 99 -27.53 19.17 -40.78
N ALA A 100 -27.27 18.72 -39.56
CA ALA A 100 -28.28 18.63 -38.49
C ALA A 100 -28.78 20.03 -38.07
N GLU A 101 -27.89 21.03 -38.04
CA GLU A 101 -28.25 22.43 -37.76
C GLU A 101 -29.17 23.00 -38.84
N ALA A 102 -28.91 22.74 -40.11
CA ALA A 102 -29.77 23.14 -41.23
C ALA A 102 -31.14 22.49 -41.15
N ALA A 103 -31.19 21.18 -40.83
CA ALA A 103 -32.44 20.45 -40.62
C ALA A 103 -33.28 21.03 -39.47
N LEU A 104 -32.64 21.34 -38.35
CA LEU A 104 -33.29 21.98 -37.20
C LEU A 104 -33.86 23.36 -37.57
N LYS A 105 -33.08 24.17 -38.33
CA LYS A 105 -33.57 25.49 -38.81
C LYS A 105 -34.78 25.36 -39.68
N THR A 106 -34.82 24.37 -40.59
CA THR A 106 -35.98 24.07 -41.45
C THR A 106 -37.19 23.63 -40.64
N ALA A 107 -37.01 22.73 -39.64
CA ALA A 107 -38.06 22.27 -38.76
C ALA A 107 -38.70 23.45 -37.98
N LYS A 108 -37.85 24.36 -37.43
CA LYS A 108 -38.32 25.57 -36.73
C LYS A 108 -39.12 26.49 -37.65
N ALA A 109 -38.67 26.73 -38.87
CA ALA A 109 -39.41 27.57 -39.83
C ALA A 109 -40.78 26.98 -40.20
N ASN A 110 -40.85 25.65 -40.34
CA ASN A 110 -42.14 24.96 -40.60
C ASN A 110 -43.09 25.07 -39.40
N LEU A 111 -42.58 24.98 -38.18
CA LEU A 111 -43.36 25.17 -36.96
C LEU A 111 -43.87 26.59 -36.86
N ASP A 112 -43.05 27.60 -37.12
CA ASP A 112 -43.46 29.00 -37.10
C ASP A 112 -44.55 29.29 -38.14
N TYR A 113 -44.45 28.69 -39.33
CA TYR A 113 -45.49 28.76 -40.34
C TYR A 113 -46.80 28.12 -39.84
N ALA A 114 -46.72 26.91 -39.23
CA ALA A 114 -47.90 26.20 -38.75
C ALA A 114 -48.60 26.96 -37.61
N ARG A 115 -47.82 27.50 -36.69
CA ARG A 115 -48.32 28.35 -35.59
C ARG A 115 -49.01 29.61 -36.15
N SER A 116 -48.38 30.29 -37.05
CA SER A 116 -48.95 31.48 -37.72
C SER A 116 -50.25 31.16 -38.47
N ASN A 117 -50.32 30.00 -39.11
CA ASN A 117 -51.53 29.52 -39.76
C ASN A 117 -52.65 29.18 -38.77
N TYR A 118 -52.29 28.47 -37.66
CA TYR A 118 -53.24 28.13 -36.59
C TYR A 118 -53.86 29.39 -35.97
N GLU A 119 -53.06 30.40 -35.64
CA GLU A 119 -53.55 31.65 -35.08
C GLU A 119 -54.50 32.39 -36.09
N ARG A 120 -54.19 32.41 -37.39
CA ARG A 120 -55.10 32.93 -38.40
C ARG A 120 -56.43 32.17 -38.46
N MET A 121 -56.42 30.83 -38.40
CA MET A 121 -57.64 30.01 -38.40
C MET A 121 -58.46 30.24 -37.13
N LYS A 122 -57.78 30.41 -35.98
CA LYS A 122 -58.39 30.71 -34.67
C LYS A 122 -59.06 32.07 -34.65
N GLU A 123 -58.57 33.06 -35.37
CA GLU A 123 -59.25 34.33 -35.55
C GLU A 123 -60.41 34.22 -36.56
N ALA A 124 -60.23 33.56 -37.68
CA ALA A 124 -61.25 33.44 -38.74
C ALA A 124 -62.49 32.64 -38.29
N ILE A 125 -62.37 31.70 -37.37
CA ILE A 125 -63.47 30.95 -36.82
C ILE A 125 -64.45 31.80 -36.02
N LYS A 126 -64.02 32.93 -35.45
CA LYS A 126 -64.83 33.85 -34.68
C LYS A 126 -65.86 34.57 -35.57
N SER A 127 -65.59 34.64 -36.87
CA SER A 127 -66.45 35.23 -37.88
C SER A 127 -67.12 34.17 -38.79
N ASP A 128 -67.13 32.88 -38.36
CA ASP A 128 -67.64 31.75 -39.14
C ASP A 128 -67.04 31.62 -40.57
N ALA A 129 -65.89 32.19 -40.80
CA ALA A 129 -65.17 32.15 -42.08
C ALA A 129 -64.45 30.83 -42.41
N VAL A 130 -64.31 29.94 -41.41
CA VAL A 130 -63.65 28.65 -41.52
C VAL A 130 -64.36 27.59 -40.69
N SER A 131 -64.26 26.30 -41.10
CA SER A 131 -64.90 25.22 -40.39
C SER A 131 -64.08 24.80 -39.14
N ARG A 132 -64.74 24.19 -38.14
CA ARG A 132 -64.08 23.59 -36.97
C ARG A 132 -63.06 22.52 -37.34
N ILE A 133 -63.34 21.76 -38.43
CA ILE A 133 -62.39 20.74 -38.93
C ILE A 133 -61.10 21.37 -39.40
N GLN A 134 -61.13 22.53 -40.05
CA GLN A 134 -59.93 23.26 -40.51
C GLN A 134 -59.13 23.79 -39.35
N LEU A 135 -59.78 24.23 -38.27
CA LEU A 135 -59.08 24.66 -37.04
C LEU A 135 -58.37 23.46 -36.37
N VAL A 136 -59.08 22.33 -36.19
CA VAL A 136 -58.48 21.11 -35.59
C VAL A 136 -57.31 20.60 -36.45
N GLN A 137 -57.44 20.68 -37.79
CA GLN A 137 -56.37 20.31 -38.71
C GLN A 137 -55.12 21.25 -38.51
N ALA A 138 -55.35 22.55 -38.36
CA ALA A 138 -54.27 23.50 -38.14
C ALA A 138 -53.55 23.27 -36.79
N GLU A 139 -54.33 22.96 -35.76
CA GLU A 139 -53.81 22.59 -34.43
C GLU A 139 -52.97 21.30 -34.47
N SER A 140 -53.50 20.25 -35.14
CA SER A 140 -52.77 19.00 -35.33
C SER A 140 -51.46 19.22 -36.11
N ASN A 141 -51.42 20.13 -37.10
CA ASN A 141 -50.21 20.46 -37.83
C ASN A 141 -49.18 21.13 -36.92
N VAL A 142 -49.58 21.99 -35.96
CA VAL A 142 -48.67 22.56 -34.98
C VAL A 142 -48.02 21.44 -34.16
N GLN A 143 -48.79 20.49 -33.65
CA GLN A 143 -48.27 19.36 -32.88
C GLN A 143 -47.29 18.49 -33.68
N ILE A 144 -47.59 18.23 -34.97
CA ILE A 144 -46.71 17.48 -35.88
C ILE A 144 -45.37 18.20 -36.04
N TYR A 145 -45.37 19.52 -36.28
CA TYR A 145 -44.14 20.28 -36.46
C TYR A 145 -43.40 20.52 -35.14
N GLU A 146 -44.07 20.56 -33.99
CA GLU A 146 -43.41 20.56 -32.68
C GLU A 146 -42.63 19.25 -32.47
N ALA A 147 -43.22 18.11 -32.80
CA ALA A 147 -42.51 16.81 -32.76
C ALA A 147 -41.32 16.78 -33.74
N ALA A 148 -41.48 17.36 -34.95
CA ALA A 148 -40.40 17.44 -35.94
C ALA A 148 -39.24 18.30 -35.44
N VAL A 149 -39.50 19.42 -34.74
CA VAL A 149 -38.46 20.25 -34.11
C VAL A 149 -37.74 19.45 -33.03
N SER A 150 -38.48 18.74 -32.17
CA SER A 150 -37.90 17.90 -31.10
C SER A 150 -36.94 16.83 -31.65
N ASN A 151 -37.35 16.16 -32.76
CA ASN A 151 -36.50 15.19 -33.45
C ASN A 151 -35.22 15.83 -34.02
N ALA A 152 -35.33 16.96 -34.72
CA ALA A 152 -34.21 17.66 -35.29
C ALA A 152 -33.24 18.21 -34.21
N GLU A 153 -33.78 18.64 -33.06
CA GLU A 153 -32.96 19.03 -31.90
C GLU A 153 -32.15 17.86 -31.32
N ALA A 154 -32.76 16.68 -31.22
CA ALA A 154 -32.08 15.46 -30.76
C ALA A 154 -30.97 15.05 -31.75
N GLU A 155 -31.23 15.08 -33.06
CA GLU A 155 -30.22 14.79 -34.07
C GLU A 155 -29.03 15.79 -34.02
N PHE A 156 -29.33 17.08 -33.92
CA PHE A 156 -28.32 18.11 -33.80
C PHE A 156 -27.45 17.93 -32.52
N LYS A 157 -28.08 17.61 -31.40
CA LYS A 157 -27.38 17.31 -30.14
C LYS A 157 -26.48 16.08 -30.29
N THR A 158 -26.94 15.03 -30.94
CA THR A 158 -26.16 13.81 -31.21
C THR A 158 -24.92 14.12 -32.07
N ALA A 159 -25.13 14.86 -33.17
CA ALA A 159 -24.02 15.27 -34.05
C ALA A 159 -22.98 16.10 -33.31
N ARG A 160 -23.37 17.02 -32.44
CA ARG A 160 -22.46 17.81 -31.58
C ARG A 160 -21.71 16.95 -30.57
N VAL A 161 -22.35 15.95 -29.97
CA VAL A 161 -21.68 15.02 -29.04
C VAL A 161 -20.60 14.22 -29.77
N ASN A 162 -20.91 13.71 -30.96
CA ASN A 162 -19.94 12.96 -31.77
C ASN A 162 -18.75 13.85 -32.20
N LEU A 163 -18.99 15.08 -32.57
CA LEU A 163 -17.92 16.05 -32.85
C LEU A 163 -17.04 16.31 -31.62
N ASN A 164 -17.64 16.42 -30.43
CA ASN A 164 -16.88 16.59 -29.18
C ASN A 164 -16.01 15.36 -28.87
N TYR A 165 -16.42 14.16 -29.23
CA TYR A 165 -15.62 12.95 -29.08
C TYR A 165 -14.39 12.90 -29.99
N CYS A 166 -14.32 13.71 -31.04
CA CYS A 166 -13.11 13.86 -31.82
C CYS A 166 -11.98 14.55 -31.02
N TYR A 167 -12.30 15.33 -30.01
CA TYR A 167 -11.36 15.99 -29.10
C TYR A 167 -11.31 15.23 -27.77
N ILE A 168 -10.45 14.23 -27.70
CA ILE A 168 -10.33 13.34 -26.55
C ILE A 168 -9.59 14.09 -25.43
N LYS A 169 -10.26 14.25 -24.27
CA LYS A 169 -9.80 15.04 -23.13
C LYS A 169 -9.54 14.21 -21.90
N SER A 170 -8.62 14.67 -21.04
CA SER A 170 -8.42 14.08 -19.73
C SER A 170 -9.58 14.42 -18.79
N PRO A 171 -10.18 13.43 -18.11
CA PRO A 171 -11.21 13.67 -17.08
C PRO A 171 -10.62 14.06 -15.72
N ILE A 172 -9.33 13.85 -15.49
CA ILE A 172 -8.62 14.09 -14.22
C ILE A 172 -7.29 14.82 -14.45
N ASP A 173 -6.76 15.42 -13.39
CA ASP A 173 -5.36 15.87 -13.34
C ASP A 173 -4.45 14.67 -13.07
N GLY A 174 -3.27 14.60 -13.69
CA GLY A 174 -2.37 13.49 -13.45
C GLY A 174 -1.22 13.40 -14.44
N ILE A 175 -0.60 12.23 -14.52
CA ILE A 175 0.45 11.88 -15.48
C ILE A 175 -0.14 10.95 -16.53
N ALA A 176 -0.02 11.34 -17.80
CA ALA A 176 -0.46 10.52 -18.92
C ALA A 176 0.66 9.56 -19.36
N ASP A 177 0.29 8.30 -19.54
CA ASP A 177 1.18 7.25 -20.00
C ASP A 177 1.52 7.37 -21.51
N LEU A 178 2.21 6.40 -22.04
CA LEU A 178 2.44 6.25 -23.46
C LEU A 178 1.12 6.17 -24.22
N ALA A 179 1.07 6.79 -25.39
CA ALA A 179 -0.04 6.61 -26.31
C ALA A 179 0.04 5.23 -26.97
N GLU A 180 -1.09 4.52 -27.05
CA GLU A 180 -1.17 3.22 -27.73
C GLU A 180 -1.18 3.36 -29.27
N TYR A 181 -1.51 4.56 -29.77
CA TYR A 181 -1.59 4.87 -31.20
C TYR A 181 -0.71 6.08 -31.54
N SER A 182 -0.09 6.00 -32.72
CA SER A 182 0.71 7.09 -33.29
C SER A 182 -0.15 7.99 -34.19
N ASP A 183 0.29 9.21 -34.41
CA ASP A 183 -0.33 10.11 -35.36
C ASP A 183 -0.40 9.45 -36.75
N GLY A 184 -1.54 9.60 -37.42
CA GLY A 184 -1.88 8.93 -38.66
C GLY A 184 -2.57 7.57 -38.53
N ALA A 185 -2.61 6.99 -37.34
CA ALA A 185 -3.33 5.72 -37.11
C ALA A 185 -4.85 5.90 -37.26
N TYR A 186 -5.52 4.90 -37.79
CA TYR A 186 -6.98 4.88 -37.83
C TYR A 186 -7.54 4.32 -36.53
N ILE A 187 -8.43 5.07 -35.90
CA ILE A 187 -9.15 4.69 -34.66
C ILE A 187 -10.53 4.19 -35.06
N SER A 188 -10.94 3.04 -34.55
CA SER A 188 -12.27 2.45 -34.75
C SER A 188 -12.99 2.32 -33.41
N GLY A 189 -13.43 3.45 -32.88
CA GLY A 189 -13.98 3.56 -31.52
C GLY A 189 -15.49 3.58 -31.41
N GLU A 190 -16.22 3.61 -32.53
CA GLU A 190 -17.67 3.57 -32.55
C GLU A 190 -18.19 2.17 -32.20
N GLY A 191 -19.09 2.08 -31.22
CA GLY A 191 -19.63 0.82 -30.74
C GLY A 191 -18.70 0.05 -29.76
N ASN A 192 -17.39 0.15 -29.90
CA ASN A 192 -16.39 -0.47 -29.01
C ASN A 192 -15.26 0.53 -28.71
N PRO A 193 -15.32 1.28 -27.62
CA PRO A 193 -14.32 2.28 -27.29
C PRO A 193 -12.90 1.71 -27.24
N VAL A 194 -11.96 2.37 -27.89
CA VAL A 194 -10.57 1.95 -28.02
C VAL A 194 -9.72 2.71 -27.03
N LYS A 195 -8.92 2.01 -26.24
CA LYS A 195 -7.98 2.61 -25.29
C LYS A 195 -6.90 3.36 -26.04
N MET A 196 -6.67 4.62 -25.65
CA MET A 196 -5.66 5.50 -26.23
C MET A 196 -4.45 5.69 -25.33
N THR A 197 -4.67 5.81 -24.04
CA THR A 197 -3.66 5.94 -22.96
C THR A 197 -4.33 5.79 -21.61
N THR A 198 -3.53 5.77 -20.55
CA THR A 198 -4.03 5.86 -19.15
C THR A 198 -3.51 7.13 -18.50
N VAL A 199 -4.34 7.81 -17.72
CA VAL A 199 -3.92 8.93 -16.87
C VAL A 199 -3.97 8.49 -15.42
N TYR A 200 -2.85 8.66 -14.71
CA TYR A 200 -2.69 8.31 -13.30
C TYR A 200 -2.65 9.59 -12.45
N GLN A 201 -3.49 9.68 -11.46
CA GLN A 201 -3.40 10.70 -10.43
C GLN A 201 -2.35 10.24 -9.40
N ASP A 202 -1.22 10.96 -9.30
CA ASP A 202 -0.02 10.53 -8.58
C ASP A 202 0.28 11.33 -7.30
N ASN A 203 -0.53 12.34 -6.96
CA ASN A 203 -0.34 13.17 -5.76
C ASN A 203 -0.54 12.37 -4.47
N LYS A 204 -1.47 11.41 -4.51
CA LYS A 204 -1.73 10.43 -3.48
C LYS A 204 -1.63 9.03 -4.06
N LEU A 205 -1.15 8.11 -3.25
CA LEU A 205 -1.06 6.71 -3.61
C LEU A 205 -1.73 5.85 -2.55
N TYR A 206 -2.18 4.70 -2.97
CA TYR A 206 -2.67 3.66 -2.08
C TYR A 206 -1.70 2.48 -2.06
N SER A 207 -1.36 2.01 -0.87
CA SER A 207 -0.65 0.76 -0.69
C SER A 207 -1.63 -0.33 -0.30
N TYR A 208 -1.75 -1.37 -1.10
CA TYR A 208 -2.52 -2.57 -0.77
C TYR A 208 -1.60 -3.65 -0.25
N PHE A 209 -2.01 -4.30 0.84
CA PHE A 209 -1.33 -5.45 1.42
C PHE A 209 -2.37 -6.37 2.07
N ASP A 210 -1.99 -7.63 2.25
CA ASP A 210 -2.91 -8.66 2.73
C ASP A 210 -2.38 -9.24 4.05
N ILE A 211 -3.26 -9.44 5.03
CA ILE A 211 -2.99 -10.12 6.30
C ILE A 211 -3.74 -11.45 6.37
N SER A 212 -3.16 -12.47 7.01
CA SER A 212 -3.84 -13.75 7.18
C SER A 212 -4.93 -13.70 8.25
N ASP A 213 -5.88 -14.62 8.18
CA ASP A 213 -6.97 -14.81 9.15
C ASP A 213 -6.45 -14.99 10.58
N ASN A 214 -5.42 -15.82 10.75
CA ASN A 214 -4.78 -16.04 12.06
C ASN A 214 -4.17 -14.76 12.64
N GLN A 215 -3.58 -13.92 11.79
CA GLN A 215 -3.02 -12.64 12.21
C GLN A 215 -4.11 -11.64 12.59
N TYR A 216 -5.17 -11.58 11.81
CA TYR A 216 -6.33 -10.75 12.13
C TYR A 216 -6.95 -11.14 13.50
N LEU A 217 -7.19 -12.43 13.70
CA LEU A 217 -7.71 -12.92 14.97
C LEU A 217 -6.78 -12.62 16.16
N ALA A 218 -5.46 -12.76 15.97
CA ALA A 218 -4.48 -12.38 16.98
C ALA A 218 -4.54 -10.88 17.32
N PHE A 219 -4.72 -10.01 16.34
CA PHE A 219 -4.88 -8.58 16.56
C PHE A 219 -6.17 -8.25 17.29
N GLU A 220 -7.30 -8.87 16.93
CA GLU A 220 -8.57 -8.65 17.60
C GLU A 220 -8.55 -9.16 19.06
N LEU A 221 -7.90 -10.29 19.34
CA LEU A 221 -7.73 -10.79 20.70
C LEU A 221 -6.87 -9.85 21.55
N LEU A 222 -5.81 -9.27 21.00
CA LEU A 222 -5.00 -8.27 21.69
C LEU A 222 -5.79 -6.99 21.96
N ARG A 223 -6.61 -6.53 21.03
CA ARG A 223 -7.53 -5.38 21.22
C ARG A 223 -8.55 -5.65 22.32
N ALA A 224 -9.13 -6.84 22.37
CA ALA A 224 -10.10 -7.23 23.38
C ALA A 224 -9.50 -7.34 24.79
N SER A 225 -8.17 -7.54 24.93
CA SER A 225 -7.47 -7.67 26.20
C SER A 225 -7.06 -6.34 26.85
N ASP A 226 -7.63 -5.21 26.41
CA ASP A 226 -7.36 -3.85 26.91
C ASP A 226 -5.87 -3.42 26.80
N THR A 227 -5.12 -4.10 25.94
CA THR A 227 -3.77 -3.67 25.56
C THR A 227 -3.92 -2.36 24.80
N LYS A 228 -3.47 -1.25 25.37
CA LYS A 228 -3.54 0.07 24.73
C LYS A 228 -2.89 0.00 23.35
N ILE A 229 -3.72 0.04 22.32
CA ILE A 229 -3.27 0.24 20.96
C ILE A 229 -3.04 1.75 20.83
N PRO A 230 -1.85 2.20 20.39
CA PRO A 230 -1.57 3.62 20.28
C PRO A 230 -2.59 4.33 19.38
N GLU A 231 -2.86 5.61 19.63
CA GLU A 231 -3.63 6.46 18.67
C GLU A 231 -3.02 6.46 17.25
N GLU A 232 -1.78 6.02 17.14
CA GLU A 232 -1.04 5.77 15.90
C GLU A 232 -1.49 4.50 15.15
N GLU A 233 -2.50 3.81 15.62
CA GLU A 233 -3.02 2.53 15.09
C GLU A 233 -3.33 2.55 13.59
N HIS A 234 -3.56 3.72 13.06
CA HIS A 234 -3.81 3.93 11.64
C HIS A 234 -2.55 4.34 10.86
N SER A 235 -1.42 4.53 11.54
CA SER A 235 -0.16 4.90 10.90
C SER A 235 0.63 3.65 10.53
N VAL A 236 1.02 3.56 9.27
CA VAL A 236 1.90 2.50 8.75
C VAL A 236 3.14 3.12 8.16
N THR A 237 4.27 2.41 8.30
CA THR A 237 5.51 2.82 7.66
C THR A 237 5.75 1.98 6.41
N LEU A 238 5.96 2.64 5.28
CA LEU A 238 6.26 1.98 4.02
C LEU A 238 7.75 2.11 3.72
N ARG A 239 8.37 1.01 3.35
CA ARG A 239 9.75 0.94 2.89
C ARG A 239 9.80 0.50 1.43
N VAL A 240 10.59 1.21 0.63
CA VAL A 240 10.81 0.90 -0.80
C VAL A 240 12.27 0.52 -0.99
N GLY A 241 12.52 -0.50 -1.80
CA GLY A 241 13.88 -0.97 -2.07
C GLY A 241 14.38 -1.98 -1.04
N THR A 242 15.51 -2.59 -1.36
CA THR A 242 16.12 -3.67 -0.55
C THR A 242 16.93 -3.15 0.64
N ASP A 243 17.38 -1.91 0.59
CA ASP A 243 18.20 -1.28 1.63
C ASP A 243 17.38 -0.64 2.75
N GLY A 244 16.07 -0.46 2.54
CA GLY A 244 15.16 0.11 3.55
C GLY A 244 15.49 1.54 4.01
N SER A 245 16.40 2.23 3.30
CA SER A 245 16.93 3.53 3.72
C SER A 245 15.91 4.67 3.64
N LYS A 246 14.91 4.54 2.75
CA LYS A 246 13.85 5.53 2.60
C LYS A 246 12.52 4.97 3.09
N THR A 247 11.89 5.72 3.98
CA THR A 247 10.59 5.39 4.55
C THR A 247 9.58 6.48 4.25
N TRP A 248 8.33 6.09 4.06
CA TRP A 248 7.18 6.98 3.92
C TRP A 248 6.14 6.60 4.97
N GLN A 249 5.44 7.60 5.47
CA GLN A 249 4.34 7.39 6.40
C GLN A 249 3.04 7.33 5.61
N GLY A 250 2.24 6.33 5.92
CA GLY A 250 0.91 6.16 5.38
C GLY A 250 -0.12 6.04 6.48
N LYS A 251 -1.39 6.23 6.15
CA LYS A 251 -2.51 6.07 7.06
C LYS A 251 -3.41 4.95 6.57
N LEU A 252 -3.66 3.95 7.42
CA LEU A 252 -4.62 2.90 7.13
C LEU A 252 -6.02 3.51 7.01
N ASN A 253 -6.66 3.36 5.86
CA ASN A 253 -7.95 3.97 5.58
C ASN A 253 -9.01 2.97 5.09
N TYR A 254 -8.64 1.70 4.90
CA TYR A 254 -9.58 0.66 4.49
C TYR A 254 -9.15 -0.72 4.98
N LEU A 255 -10.11 -1.45 5.51
CA LEU A 255 -10.04 -2.88 5.80
C LEU A 255 -11.15 -3.57 5.01
N SER A 256 -10.83 -4.67 4.33
CA SER A 256 -11.85 -5.47 3.64
C SER A 256 -12.86 -6.01 4.66
N PRO A 257 -14.18 -5.96 4.36
CA PRO A 257 -15.18 -6.54 5.25
C PRO A 257 -15.21 -8.08 5.23
N SER A 258 -14.41 -8.71 4.38
CA SER A 258 -14.39 -10.16 4.19
C SER A 258 -12.99 -10.68 3.90
N PHE A 259 -12.77 -11.96 4.15
CA PHE A 259 -11.57 -12.70 3.76
C PHE A 259 -11.74 -13.27 2.35
N SER A 260 -10.66 -13.29 1.59
CA SER A 260 -10.57 -14.04 0.34
C SER A 260 -10.54 -15.54 0.66
N LEU A 261 -11.52 -16.28 0.19
CA LEU A 261 -11.60 -17.73 0.40
C LEU A 261 -10.46 -18.51 -0.29
N SER A 262 -9.87 -17.95 -1.35
CA SER A 262 -8.79 -18.59 -2.08
C SER A 262 -7.43 -18.49 -1.38
N THR A 263 -7.21 -17.44 -0.59
CA THR A 263 -5.92 -17.14 0.05
C THR A 263 -5.99 -17.15 1.58
N GLY A 264 -7.19 -17.12 2.18
CA GLY A 264 -7.38 -16.96 3.63
C GLY A 264 -6.86 -15.61 4.15
N THR A 265 -6.86 -14.57 3.31
CA THR A 265 -6.32 -13.25 3.65
C THR A 265 -7.37 -12.16 3.58
N MET A 266 -7.20 -11.16 4.40
CA MET A 266 -7.95 -9.89 4.37
C MET A 266 -7.09 -8.81 3.75
N ARG A 267 -7.66 -8.04 2.83
CA ARG A 267 -6.98 -6.90 2.19
C ARG A 267 -7.12 -5.63 2.99
N LEU A 268 -6.00 -4.96 3.19
CA LEU A 268 -5.91 -3.66 3.81
C LEU A 268 -5.38 -2.64 2.80
N ARG A 269 -5.70 -1.37 3.05
CA ARG A 269 -5.21 -0.27 2.25
C ARG A 269 -4.73 0.87 3.14
N ALA A 270 -3.54 1.35 2.86
CA ALA A 270 -3.01 2.57 3.43
C ALA A 270 -2.91 3.67 2.36
N GLU A 271 -3.28 4.87 2.74
CA GLU A 271 -3.14 6.09 1.93
C GLU A 271 -1.84 6.78 2.30
N LEU A 272 -1.12 7.28 1.29
CA LEU A 272 0.11 8.04 1.47
C LEU A 272 0.18 9.23 0.52
N GLU A 273 0.72 10.34 1.00
CA GLU A 273 0.98 11.52 0.19
C GLU A 273 2.27 11.34 -0.62
N ASN A 274 2.27 11.83 -1.85
CA ASN A 274 3.41 11.75 -2.77
C ASN A 274 3.67 13.11 -3.45
N PRO A 275 3.95 14.17 -2.67
CA PRO A 275 4.07 15.52 -3.21
C PRO A 275 5.22 15.65 -4.21
N ASP A 276 6.29 14.91 -4.02
CA ASP A 276 7.48 14.95 -4.88
C ASP A 276 7.35 14.06 -6.13
N GLY A 277 6.28 13.26 -6.24
CA GLY A 277 6.05 12.32 -7.34
C GLY A 277 7.14 11.25 -7.49
N VAL A 278 7.90 10.98 -6.42
CA VAL A 278 8.99 9.98 -6.41
C VAL A 278 8.43 8.57 -6.48
N LEU A 279 7.38 8.31 -5.72
CA LEU A 279 6.71 7.01 -5.74
C LEU A 279 5.86 6.89 -7.00
N LYS A 280 5.85 5.69 -7.58
CA LYS A 280 5.07 5.41 -8.79
C LYS A 280 4.11 4.26 -8.54
N PRO A 281 2.91 4.29 -9.12
CA PRO A 281 2.02 3.12 -9.14
C PRO A 281 2.74 1.90 -9.69
N GLY A 282 2.48 0.72 -9.13
CA GLY A 282 3.13 -0.52 -9.50
C GLY A 282 4.40 -0.85 -8.72
N LEU A 283 4.93 0.06 -7.89
CA LEU A 283 6.07 -0.26 -7.03
C LEU A 283 5.66 -1.23 -5.92
N TYR A 284 6.51 -2.22 -5.66
CA TYR A 284 6.42 -3.08 -4.49
C TYR A 284 7.01 -2.38 -3.27
N VAL A 285 6.34 -2.54 -2.14
CA VAL A 285 6.70 -1.92 -0.86
C VAL A 285 6.61 -2.94 0.26
N SER A 286 7.41 -2.75 1.31
CA SER A 286 7.20 -3.42 2.59
C SER A 286 6.42 -2.49 3.51
N VAL A 287 5.25 -2.92 3.94
CA VAL A 287 4.38 -2.17 4.84
C VAL A 287 4.57 -2.67 6.25
N THR A 288 5.10 -1.83 7.12
CA THR A 288 5.26 -2.10 8.55
C THR A 288 4.01 -1.63 9.29
N LEU A 289 3.23 -2.58 9.79
CA LEU A 289 2.00 -2.34 10.53
C LEU A 289 2.25 -2.52 12.03
N PRO A 290 2.04 -1.50 12.88
CA PRO A 290 2.01 -1.64 14.32
C PRO A 290 0.73 -2.41 14.74
N TYR A 291 0.86 -3.35 15.70
CA TYR A 291 -0.29 -4.15 16.11
C TYR A 291 -0.47 -4.26 17.63
N ALA A 292 0.56 -3.94 18.42
CA ALA A 292 0.47 -3.94 19.88
C ALA A 292 1.59 -3.10 20.49
N THR A 293 1.43 -2.74 21.77
CA THR A 293 2.52 -2.14 22.56
C THR A 293 2.85 -3.09 23.72
N ALA A 294 4.11 -3.54 23.76
CA ALA A 294 4.64 -4.26 24.91
C ALA A 294 5.08 -3.25 25.97
N GLU A 295 4.26 -3.10 27.02
CA GLU A 295 4.62 -2.26 28.17
C GLU A 295 5.74 -2.90 28.97
N LYS A 296 6.73 -2.07 29.41
CA LYS A 296 7.87 -2.50 30.22
C LYS A 296 8.61 -3.71 29.64
N ALA A 297 8.75 -3.77 28.32
CA ALA A 297 9.47 -4.84 27.65
C ALA A 297 10.93 -4.87 28.11
N VAL A 298 11.42 -6.06 28.45
CA VAL A 298 12.80 -6.31 28.86
C VAL A 298 13.63 -6.55 27.61
N LEU A 299 14.59 -5.67 27.33
CA LEU A 299 15.41 -5.66 26.13
C LEU A 299 16.86 -6.02 26.42
N VAL A 300 17.41 -6.90 25.61
CA VAL A 300 18.85 -7.25 25.62
C VAL A 300 19.46 -7.12 24.24
N GLU A 301 20.75 -6.92 24.16
CA GLU A 301 21.46 -6.93 22.87
C GLU A 301 21.29 -8.30 22.19
N ASN A 302 20.83 -8.33 20.95
CA ASN A 302 20.61 -9.59 20.22
C ASN A 302 21.89 -10.42 20.08
N VAL A 303 23.04 -9.77 20.00
CA VAL A 303 24.37 -10.41 19.93
C VAL A 303 24.78 -11.13 21.22
N SER A 304 24.10 -10.86 22.34
CA SER A 304 24.33 -11.49 23.64
C SER A 304 23.58 -12.82 23.81
N ILE A 305 22.66 -13.14 22.88
CA ILE A 305 21.82 -14.32 22.97
C ILE A 305 22.53 -15.51 22.31
N GLY A 306 22.84 -16.52 23.13
CA GLY A 306 23.35 -17.81 22.66
C GLY A 306 22.22 -18.77 22.24
N THR A 307 22.61 -19.85 21.57
CA THR A 307 21.71 -20.93 21.20
C THR A 307 22.37 -22.27 21.50
N ASP A 308 21.67 -23.14 22.18
CA ASP A 308 22.07 -24.52 22.45
C ASP A 308 20.96 -25.52 22.07
N GLN A 309 21.08 -26.76 22.47
CA GLN A 309 20.10 -27.81 22.18
C GLN A 309 18.73 -27.60 22.88
N LEU A 310 18.73 -26.84 23.98
CA LEU A 310 17.53 -26.54 24.78
C LEU A 310 16.85 -25.24 24.34
N GLY A 311 17.48 -24.44 23.50
CA GLY A 311 16.88 -23.20 22.97
C GLY A 311 17.81 -21.98 23.06
N LYS A 312 17.20 -20.82 23.30
CA LYS A 312 17.92 -19.56 23.47
C LYS A 312 18.33 -19.35 24.91
N PHE A 313 19.55 -18.84 25.13
CA PHE A 313 20.05 -18.59 26.48
C PHE A 313 20.84 -17.27 26.56
N LEU A 314 20.97 -16.78 27.79
CA LEU A 314 21.88 -15.71 28.17
C LEU A 314 22.81 -16.22 29.27
N TYR A 315 24.02 -15.63 29.33
CA TYR A 315 24.88 -15.73 30.49
C TYR A 315 24.53 -14.61 31.48
N VAL A 316 23.90 -14.99 32.61
CA VAL A 316 23.51 -14.10 33.68
C VAL A 316 24.58 -14.12 34.75
N VAL A 317 24.95 -12.95 35.29
CA VAL A 317 26.00 -12.80 36.30
C VAL A 317 25.37 -12.49 37.65
N ASN A 318 25.63 -13.36 38.65
CA ASN A 318 25.13 -13.17 39.99
C ASN A 318 25.96 -12.15 40.79
N ASP A 319 25.57 -11.87 42.03
CA ASP A 319 26.24 -10.91 42.91
C ASP A 319 27.69 -11.33 43.28
N SER A 320 27.99 -12.62 43.22
CA SER A 320 29.35 -13.16 43.44
C SER A 320 30.22 -13.13 42.19
N ASN A 321 29.73 -12.50 41.09
CA ASN A 321 30.39 -12.43 39.80
C ASN A 321 30.60 -13.79 39.11
N VAL A 322 29.74 -14.74 39.40
CA VAL A 322 29.74 -16.07 38.75
C VAL A 322 28.70 -16.10 37.64
N VAL A 323 29.11 -16.63 36.51
CA VAL A 323 28.27 -16.78 35.30
C VAL A 323 27.39 -17.99 35.42
N ASN A 324 26.10 -17.80 35.14
CA ASN A 324 25.10 -18.87 35.05
C ASN A 324 24.42 -18.84 33.69
N THR A 325 24.30 -19.99 33.07
CA THR A 325 23.49 -20.13 31.83
C THR A 325 22.00 -20.09 32.21
N ARG A 326 21.26 -19.20 31.59
CA ARG A 326 19.80 -19.06 31.80
C ARG A 326 19.10 -19.14 30.47
N HIS A 327 18.22 -20.14 30.30
CA HIS A 327 17.36 -20.24 29.14
C HIS A 327 16.28 -19.16 29.20
N ILE A 328 16.03 -18.55 28.05
CA ILE A 328 15.11 -17.43 27.90
C ILE A 328 14.17 -17.68 26.71
N GLU A 329 12.99 -17.11 26.79
CA GLU A 329 12.14 -16.94 25.63
C GLU A 329 12.32 -15.56 25.03
N ILE A 330 12.42 -15.52 23.70
CA ILE A 330 12.69 -14.29 22.97
C ILE A 330 11.47 -13.85 22.17
N GLY A 331 11.23 -12.57 22.17
CA GLY A 331 10.23 -11.91 21.32
C GLY A 331 10.84 -11.30 20.07
N GLN A 332 10.24 -10.23 19.59
CA GLN A 332 10.63 -9.52 18.39
C GLN A 332 12.01 -8.83 18.55
N LEU A 333 12.75 -8.78 17.44
CA LEU A 333 13.89 -7.88 17.30
C LEU A 333 13.34 -6.47 17.09
N VAL A 334 13.87 -5.51 17.84
CA VAL A 334 13.51 -4.09 17.71
C VAL A 334 14.68 -3.30 17.14
N ASP A 335 14.44 -2.07 16.78
CA ASP A 335 15.46 -1.17 16.27
C ASP A 335 16.64 -1.11 17.26
N ASP A 336 17.82 -0.71 16.77
CA ASP A 336 19.09 -0.69 17.51
C ASP A 336 19.69 -2.08 17.84
N GLY A 337 19.21 -3.15 17.22
CA GLY A 337 19.75 -4.50 17.43
C GLY A 337 19.40 -5.12 18.78
N MET A 338 18.38 -4.58 19.45
CA MET A 338 17.87 -5.10 20.72
C MET A 338 16.79 -6.15 20.49
N ARG A 339 16.73 -7.16 21.36
CA ARG A 339 15.75 -8.24 21.34
C ARG A 339 14.90 -8.20 22.60
N ILE A 340 13.59 -8.33 22.45
CA ILE A 340 12.69 -8.50 23.59
C ILE A 340 12.92 -9.89 24.21
N VAL A 341 13.00 -9.95 25.51
CA VAL A 341 12.97 -11.18 26.32
C VAL A 341 11.61 -11.25 26.98
N THR A 342 10.83 -12.27 26.62
CA THR A 342 9.47 -12.45 27.15
C THR A 342 9.43 -13.21 28.47
N SER A 343 10.39 -14.09 28.70
CA SER A 343 10.55 -14.81 29.97
C SER A 343 12.00 -15.22 30.23
N GLY A 344 12.34 -15.50 31.49
CA GLY A 344 13.65 -16.03 31.91
C GLY A 344 14.68 -15.00 32.36
N LEU A 345 14.41 -13.71 32.27
CA LEU A 345 15.36 -12.64 32.72
C LEU A 345 14.60 -11.56 33.50
N SER A 346 15.14 -11.20 34.68
CA SER A 346 14.59 -10.11 35.48
C SER A 346 15.27 -8.76 35.14
N PRO A 347 14.54 -7.63 35.26
CA PRO A 347 15.08 -6.29 34.94
C PRO A 347 16.33 -5.88 35.70
N ASN A 348 16.52 -6.44 36.87
CA ASN A 348 17.65 -6.07 37.76
C ASN A 348 18.89 -6.97 37.60
N GLU A 349 18.80 -8.04 36.86
CA GLU A 349 19.88 -8.98 36.61
C GLU A 349 20.91 -8.41 35.63
N ARG A 350 22.14 -8.82 35.76
CA ARG A 350 23.22 -8.46 34.82
C ARG A 350 23.47 -9.61 33.88
N TYR A 351 23.65 -9.30 32.60
CA TYR A 351 23.96 -10.30 31.58
C TYR A 351 25.23 -9.94 30.82
N VAL A 352 25.90 -10.94 30.27
CA VAL A 352 27.15 -10.77 29.48
C VAL A 352 26.75 -10.27 28.08
N THR A 353 27.33 -9.12 27.67
CA THR A 353 26.98 -8.49 26.35
C THR A 353 27.81 -9.05 25.20
N LYS A 354 29.07 -9.32 25.44
CA LYS A 354 30.04 -9.85 24.46
C LYS A 354 30.84 -11.01 25.07
N ALA A 355 31.53 -11.75 24.22
CA ALA A 355 32.37 -12.85 24.62
C ALA A 355 31.70 -14.18 25.01
N LEU A 356 30.56 -14.50 24.40
CA LEU A 356 29.85 -15.79 24.56
C LEU A 356 30.79 -17.01 24.40
N MET A 357 31.80 -16.94 23.53
CA MET A 357 32.74 -18.02 23.28
C MET A 357 33.82 -18.16 24.34
N LYS A 358 34.05 -17.11 25.17
CA LYS A 358 35.09 -17.08 26.21
C LYS A 358 34.55 -17.39 27.58
N VAL A 359 33.25 -17.36 27.76
CA VAL A 359 32.57 -17.51 29.05
C VAL A 359 31.85 -18.85 29.11
N ARG A 360 31.84 -19.49 30.29
CA ARG A 360 31.18 -20.76 30.53
C ARG A 360 30.44 -20.72 31.88
N GLN A 361 29.44 -21.57 32.02
CA GLN A 361 28.73 -21.73 33.27
C GLN A 361 29.69 -22.04 34.44
N GLY A 362 29.44 -21.40 35.55
CA GLY A 362 30.28 -21.55 36.78
C GLY A 362 31.54 -20.72 36.80
N MET A 363 31.91 -20.02 35.73
CA MET A 363 33.11 -19.21 35.63
C MET A 363 32.97 -17.93 36.44
N LYS A 364 33.99 -17.60 37.22
CA LYS A 364 34.11 -16.31 37.93
C LYS A 364 34.72 -15.28 36.98
N ILE A 365 34.08 -14.13 36.81
CA ILE A 365 34.52 -13.06 35.93
C ILE A 365 34.77 -11.77 36.67
N GLN A 366 35.51 -10.85 36.07
CA GLN A 366 35.62 -9.46 36.49
C GLN A 366 34.67 -8.63 35.62
N PRO A 367 33.50 -8.22 36.14
CA PRO A 367 32.53 -7.50 35.33
C PRO A 367 32.98 -6.10 35.01
N ILE A 368 33.01 -5.75 33.73
CA ILE A 368 33.18 -4.39 33.23
C ILE A 368 31.77 -3.89 32.84
N GLN A 369 31.31 -2.87 33.51
CA GLN A 369 29.99 -2.31 33.27
C GLN A 369 30.01 -1.48 31.98
N LYS A 370 29.11 -1.76 31.08
CA LYS A 370 28.91 -1.02 29.80
C LYS A 370 28.17 0.27 30.05
#